data_76db3302dcc3b2304558c384230ffcf5
#
_entry.id   76db3302dcc3b2304558c384230ffcf5
#
_cell.length_a   1.000
_cell.length_b   1.000
_cell.length_c   1.000
_cell.angle_alpha   90.00
_cell.angle_beta   90.00
_cell.angle_gamma   90.00
#
_symmetry.space_group_name_H-M   'P 1'
#
loop_
_entity.id
_entity.type
_entity.pdbx_description
1 polymer ?
#
loop_
_entity_poly.entity_id
_entity_poly.type
_entity_poly.pdbx_seq_one_letter_code
_entity_poly.pdbx_strand_id
1 'polypeptide(L)'
;MNPSSDSRYVDVAYTNGYEFTQGLGYSLPQYPFIAPEELLDKRVGKHPVVIVGGGITGLTLACGLAKLGVPAVLLDEDNTVGVKGASSRGICYTQKSLEIFQRYGIFDRIARKGVEWSVGRTFAGHDEVFSFDLKAQSSFNLSQQPAFINIQQFYIEGYLVERIAELGRDRPGVELRWSSRVTAFEQQGPSALLTIQTPQGSYQIEAQHVIDATGSHTPFHAWLGAELEGKRGDDRWCIADVKFKTTPPTERHTWIEAPFNENRAVWQHLMGDEVWRIDYQMAPNSDPAQVSREDVVRERLQRQFGHDVQCDIVWVGPYAYRSQCVRQMRIGRVFFMGDTAKVVSPFGARGGNTGIADADNLAWKLAAVVRGRAPESLLHTYHDERLEAAQRNVQVTNRTARFLRPTEPAAQLFRQAAL
;
A
#
# COMPACT_ATOMS: atom_id res chain seq x y z
N MET A 1 23.59 10.84 -1.23
CA MET A 1 23.91 10.76 -2.67
C MET A 1 22.69 11.27 -3.41
N ASN A 2 22.87 12.29 -4.22
CA ASN A 2 21.78 12.90 -5.00
C ASN A 2 21.31 11.88 -6.07
N PRO A 3 20.06 11.44 -6.11
CA PRO A 3 19.60 10.42 -7.07
C PRO A 3 19.60 10.87 -8.54
N SER A 4 19.92 12.12 -8.79
CA SER A 4 19.80 12.75 -10.12
C SER A 4 20.82 12.34 -11.20
N SER A 5 21.73 11.40 -10.91
CA SER A 5 22.73 10.93 -11.89
C SER A 5 22.52 9.48 -12.38
N ASP A 6 21.54 8.76 -11.83
CA ASP A 6 21.23 7.40 -12.29
C ASP A 6 20.11 7.45 -13.33
N SER A 7 20.42 7.10 -14.57
CA SER A 7 19.48 7.08 -15.72
C SER A 7 18.25 6.19 -15.53
N ARG A 8 18.19 5.41 -14.45
CA ARG A 8 17.05 4.58 -14.07
C ARG A 8 15.96 5.36 -13.33
N TYR A 9 16.24 6.60 -12.93
CA TYR A 9 15.28 7.43 -12.19
C TYR A 9 14.73 8.52 -13.08
N VAL A 10 13.43 8.65 -13.10
CA VAL A 10 12.71 9.72 -13.82
C VAL A 10 11.91 10.50 -12.79
N ASP A 11 11.99 11.82 -12.88
CA ASP A 11 11.13 12.69 -12.08
C ASP A 11 9.70 12.61 -12.61
N VAL A 12 8.81 12.08 -11.79
CA VAL A 12 7.41 11.93 -12.16
C VAL A 12 6.55 12.72 -11.19
N ALA A 13 5.89 13.74 -11.70
CA ALA A 13 4.80 14.40 -11.02
C ALA A 13 3.51 13.63 -11.28
N TYR A 14 3.15 12.71 -10.38
CA TYR A 14 1.93 11.92 -10.49
C TYR A 14 0.78 12.55 -9.74
N THR A 15 -0.37 12.66 -10.37
CA THR A 15 -1.56 13.33 -9.85
C THR A 15 -2.80 12.43 -9.76
N ASN A 16 -2.68 11.11 -9.84
CA ASN A 16 -3.84 10.18 -9.90
C ASN A 16 -4.88 10.56 -11.00
N GLY A 17 -4.41 11.09 -12.13
CA GLY A 17 -5.25 11.54 -13.23
C GLY A 17 -5.67 13.01 -13.15
N TYR A 18 -5.22 13.76 -12.14
CA TYR A 18 -5.32 15.22 -12.07
C TYR A 18 -3.95 15.84 -12.34
N GLU A 19 -3.86 16.75 -13.29
CA GLU A 19 -2.59 17.41 -13.62
C GLU A 19 -2.15 18.32 -12.46
N PHE A 20 -0.98 18.02 -11.90
CA PHE A 20 -0.28 18.86 -10.96
C PHE A 20 1.10 19.19 -11.55
N THR A 21 1.19 20.30 -12.25
CA THR A 21 2.34 20.60 -13.12
C THR A 21 3.46 21.38 -12.46
N GLN A 22 3.32 21.80 -11.20
CA GLN A 22 4.27 22.72 -10.52
C GLN A 22 4.90 22.17 -9.25
N GLY A 23 4.60 20.93 -8.83
CA GLY A 23 5.21 20.30 -7.67
C GLY A 23 6.62 19.79 -7.96
N LEU A 24 7.39 19.53 -6.87
CA LEU A 24 8.72 18.93 -6.98
C LEU A 24 8.65 17.48 -7.51
N GLY A 25 7.52 16.79 -7.30
CA GLY A 25 7.34 15.39 -7.67
C GLY A 25 8.21 14.43 -6.86
N TYR A 26 8.08 13.15 -7.19
CA TYR A 26 8.95 12.10 -6.68
C TYR A 26 9.75 11.50 -7.83
N SER A 27 11.03 11.18 -7.57
CA SER A 27 11.87 10.44 -8.50
C SER A 27 11.64 8.95 -8.32
N LEU A 28 11.15 8.27 -9.37
CA LEU A 28 10.84 6.84 -9.34
C LEU A 28 11.74 6.06 -10.31
N PRO A 29 12.18 4.82 -9.95
CA PRO A 29 12.98 4.01 -10.84
C PRO A 29 12.17 3.57 -12.05
N GLN A 30 12.81 3.49 -13.22
CA GLN A 30 12.23 2.86 -14.40
C GLN A 30 12.88 1.49 -14.64
N TYR A 31 12.04 0.51 -14.96
CA TYR A 31 12.47 -0.85 -15.27
C TYR A 31 12.18 -1.13 -16.75
N PRO A 32 13.19 -1.56 -17.53
CA PRO A 32 12.99 -1.83 -18.95
C PRO A 32 12.08 -3.05 -19.14
N PHE A 33 11.27 -3.02 -20.21
CA PHE A 33 10.62 -4.21 -20.71
C PHE A 33 11.68 -5.17 -21.28
N ILE A 34 11.64 -6.43 -20.83
CA ILE A 34 12.47 -7.51 -21.35
C ILE A 34 11.52 -8.57 -21.92
N ALA A 35 11.63 -8.85 -23.22
CA ALA A 35 10.77 -9.85 -23.87
C ALA A 35 11.04 -11.24 -23.28
N PRO A 36 10.03 -11.89 -22.68
CA PRO A 36 10.21 -13.23 -22.14
C PRO A 36 10.32 -14.28 -23.26
N GLU A 37 10.90 -15.44 -22.94
CA GLU A 37 11.07 -16.54 -23.91
C GLU A 37 9.71 -16.97 -24.53
N GLU A 38 8.65 -16.98 -23.75
CA GLU A 38 7.31 -17.36 -24.22
C GLU A 38 6.82 -16.47 -25.37
N LEU A 39 7.15 -15.18 -25.31
CA LEU A 39 6.82 -14.23 -26.37
C LEU A 39 7.69 -14.47 -27.62
N LEU A 40 9.00 -14.68 -27.41
CA LEU A 40 9.96 -14.88 -28.50
C LEU A 40 9.72 -16.21 -29.23
N ASP A 41 9.50 -17.29 -28.49
CA ASP A 41 9.33 -18.65 -29.01
C ASP A 41 7.89 -18.96 -29.41
N LYS A 42 6.95 -18.04 -29.12
CA LYS A 42 5.50 -18.23 -29.35
C LYS A 42 4.96 -19.53 -28.71
N ARG A 43 5.39 -19.83 -27.50
CA ARG A 43 4.98 -21.00 -26.71
C ARG A 43 4.25 -20.60 -25.43
N VAL A 44 3.44 -21.49 -24.90
CA VAL A 44 2.84 -21.30 -23.57
C VAL A 44 3.89 -21.63 -22.51
N GLY A 45 4.20 -20.67 -21.65
CA GLY A 45 5.07 -20.86 -20.50
C GLY A 45 4.39 -21.65 -19.39
N LYS A 46 5.15 -22.40 -18.60
CA LYS A 46 4.64 -23.13 -17.42
C LYS A 46 5.37 -22.72 -16.16
N HIS A 47 4.62 -22.15 -15.22
CA HIS A 47 5.18 -21.66 -13.98
C HIS A 47 4.40 -22.18 -12.76
N PRO A 48 5.08 -22.56 -11.66
CA PRO A 48 4.39 -23.03 -10.46
C PRO A 48 3.61 -21.90 -9.78
N VAL A 49 4.12 -20.67 -9.83
CA VAL A 49 3.51 -19.50 -9.18
C VAL A 49 3.60 -18.29 -10.11
N VAL A 50 2.47 -17.64 -10.33
CA VAL A 50 2.39 -16.34 -11.04
C VAL A 50 1.73 -15.31 -10.11
N ILE A 51 2.43 -14.22 -9.87
CA ILE A 51 1.95 -13.07 -9.08
C ILE A 51 1.56 -11.98 -10.06
N VAL A 52 0.35 -11.44 -9.94
CA VAL A 52 -0.13 -10.35 -10.77
C VAL A 52 -0.25 -9.10 -9.90
N GLY A 53 0.56 -8.08 -10.21
CA GLY A 53 0.66 -6.81 -9.48
C GLY A 53 1.96 -6.66 -8.70
N GLY A 54 2.77 -5.67 -9.09
CA GLY A 54 4.06 -5.30 -8.51
C GLY A 54 3.98 -4.23 -7.42
N GLY A 55 2.82 -4.11 -6.74
CA GLY A 55 2.70 -3.27 -5.54
C GLY A 55 3.32 -3.92 -4.31
N ILE A 56 3.27 -3.21 -3.17
CA ILE A 56 3.92 -3.64 -1.91
C ILE A 56 3.59 -5.08 -1.50
N THR A 57 2.34 -5.52 -1.72
CA THR A 57 1.90 -6.87 -1.35
C THR A 57 2.50 -7.94 -2.26
N GLY A 58 2.41 -7.74 -3.59
CA GLY A 58 2.96 -8.68 -4.58
C GLY A 58 4.48 -8.78 -4.49
N LEU A 59 5.17 -7.65 -4.36
CA LEU A 59 6.63 -7.62 -4.18
C LEU A 59 7.07 -8.23 -2.85
N THR A 60 6.30 -8.08 -1.77
CA THR A 60 6.58 -8.74 -0.49
C THR A 60 6.51 -10.27 -0.63
N LEU A 61 5.47 -10.79 -1.30
CA LEU A 61 5.36 -12.21 -1.60
C LEU A 61 6.50 -12.70 -2.50
N ALA A 62 6.79 -11.98 -3.59
CA ALA A 62 7.87 -12.28 -4.51
C ALA A 62 9.23 -12.37 -3.79
N CYS A 63 9.53 -11.42 -2.89
CA CYS A 63 10.72 -11.44 -2.07
C CYS A 63 10.77 -12.65 -1.12
N GLY A 64 9.63 -12.99 -0.50
CA GLY A 64 9.49 -14.19 0.35
C GLY A 64 9.77 -15.48 -0.43
N LEU A 65 9.18 -15.64 -1.62
CA LEU A 65 9.42 -16.79 -2.50
C LEU A 65 10.86 -16.86 -2.99
N ALA A 66 11.44 -15.71 -3.40
CA ALA A 66 12.86 -15.64 -3.80
C ALA A 66 13.77 -16.07 -2.66
N LYS A 67 13.53 -15.58 -1.43
CA LYS A 67 14.29 -16.00 -0.24
C LYS A 67 14.16 -17.49 0.04
N LEU A 68 12.98 -18.04 -0.16
CA LEU A 68 12.73 -19.47 -0.01
C LEU A 68 13.21 -20.28 -1.24
N GLY A 69 13.69 -19.67 -2.32
CA GLY A 69 14.14 -20.35 -3.54
C GLY A 69 13.02 -21.06 -4.30
N VAL A 70 11.83 -20.46 -4.34
CA VAL A 70 10.68 -20.93 -5.12
C VAL A 70 10.64 -20.13 -6.42
N PRO A 71 10.70 -20.78 -7.60
CA PRO A 71 10.56 -20.07 -8.86
C PRO A 71 9.15 -19.50 -9.01
N ALA A 72 9.07 -18.24 -9.41
CA ALA A 72 7.81 -17.56 -9.69
C ALA A 72 8.02 -16.44 -10.72
N VAL A 73 6.93 -16.03 -11.35
CA VAL A 73 6.89 -14.85 -12.22
C VAL A 73 5.99 -13.80 -11.57
N LEU A 74 6.47 -12.56 -11.46
CA LEU A 74 5.65 -11.42 -11.12
C LEU A 74 5.43 -10.57 -12.37
N LEU A 75 4.16 -10.28 -12.66
CA LEU A 75 3.72 -9.46 -13.78
C LEU A 75 3.20 -8.12 -13.26
N ASP A 76 3.67 -7.01 -13.83
CA ASP A 76 3.08 -5.69 -13.60
C ASP A 76 2.83 -4.96 -14.92
N GLU A 77 1.70 -4.26 -15.02
CA GLU A 77 1.34 -3.51 -16.22
C GLU A 77 2.17 -2.24 -16.42
N ASP A 78 2.74 -1.71 -15.34
CA ASP A 78 3.59 -0.52 -15.32
C ASP A 78 5.08 -0.90 -15.47
N ASN A 79 5.93 0.09 -15.66
CA ASN A 79 7.39 -0.07 -15.74
C ASN A 79 8.13 0.57 -14.55
N THR A 80 7.42 0.84 -13.47
CA THR A 80 7.98 1.46 -12.26
C THR A 80 7.20 1.03 -11.02
N VAL A 81 7.72 1.34 -9.84
CA VAL A 81 7.01 1.21 -8.57
C VAL A 81 6.26 2.51 -8.22
N GLY A 82 5.22 2.42 -7.40
CA GLY A 82 4.52 3.60 -6.89
C GLY A 82 3.55 4.28 -7.87
N VAL A 83 3.32 3.75 -9.08
CA VAL A 83 2.52 4.43 -10.13
C VAL A 83 1.09 4.71 -9.71
N LYS A 84 0.39 3.71 -9.18
CA LYS A 84 -1.00 3.87 -8.70
C LYS A 84 -1.10 4.58 -7.34
N GLY A 85 0.00 5.05 -6.83
CA GLY A 85 0.17 5.65 -5.52
C GLY A 85 1.52 6.34 -5.39
N ALA A 86 1.94 7.13 -6.40
CA ALA A 86 3.04 8.08 -6.23
C ALA A 86 2.77 9.01 -5.04
N SER A 87 1.49 9.13 -4.66
CA SER A 87 1.15 9.41 -3.28
C SER A 87 1.58 8.23 -2.43
N SER A 88 2.20 8.52 -1.38
CA SER A 88 2.44 7.67 -0.24
C SER A 88 1.15 7.06 0.33
N ARG A 89 0.47 6.16 -0.41
CA ARG A 89 -0.77 5.51 0.06
C ARG A 89 -0.56 4.78 1.37
N GLY A 90 0.53 4.03 1.49
CA GLY A 90 0.97 3.44 2.73
C GLY A 90 2.22 4.18 3.22
N ILE A 91 2.12 4.86 4.33
CA ILE A 91 3.27 5.59 4.90
C ILE A 91 3.70 5.07 6.26
N CYS A 92 2.81 4.42 6.99
CA CYS A 92 3.02 4.05 8.38
C CYS A 92 3.12 2.53 8.50
N TYR A 93 4.32 2.03 8.74
CA TYR A 93 4.61 0.60 8.84
C TYR A 93 4.76 0.18 10.30
N THR A 94 3.95 -0.80 10.68
CA THR A 94 3.88 -1.32 12.04
C THR A 94 5.07 -2.21 12.36
N GLN A 95 5.37 -2.36 13.65
CA GLN A 95 6.40 -3.26 14.18
C GLN A 95 6.36 -4.65 13.52
N LYS A 96 5.16 -5.24 13.34
CA LYS A 96 5.00 -6.54 12.68
C LYS A 96 5.47 -6.54 11.23
N SER A 97 5.15 -5.50 10.47
CA SER A 97 5.63 -5.38 9.09
C SER A 97 7.14 -5.16 9.02
N LEU A 98 7.69 -4.39 9.96
CA LEU A 98 9.14 -4.16 10.08
C LEU A 98 9.90 -5.44 10.42
N GLU A 99 9.34 -6.32 11.28
CA GLU A 99 9.87 -7.66 11.55
C GLU A 99 9.87 -8.55 10.29
N ILE A 100 8.82 -8.47 9.47
CA ILE A 100 8.76 -9.20 8.19
C ILE A 100 9.85 -8.68 7.25
N PHE A 101 9.99 -7.39 7.12
CA PHE A 101 11.01 -6.76 6.29
C PHE A 101 12.44 -7.02 6.80
N GLN A 102 12.64 -7.15 8.11
CA GLN A 102 13.92 -7.60 8.67
C GLN A 102 14.24 -9.03 8.23
N ARG A 103 13.27 -9.96 8.33
CA ARG A 103 13.47 -11.34 7.86
C ARG A 103 13.77 -11.39 6.36
N TYR A 104 13.23 -10.47 5.57
CA TYR A 104 13.47 -10.39 4.13
C TYR A 104 14.76 -9.62 3.78
N GLY A 105 15.36 -8.93 4.75
CA GLY A 105 16.67 -8.27 4.61
C GLY A 105 16.62 -6.88 4.01
N ILE A 106 15.51 -6.16 4.16
CA ILE A 106 15.37 -4.77 3.70
C ILE A 106 15.15 -3.76 4.84
N PHE A 107 15.02 -4.22 6.10
CA PHE A 107 14.73 -3.35 7.23
C PHE A 107 15.75 -2.21 7.40
N ASP A 108 17.05 -2.49 7.27
CA ASP A 108 18.09 -1.47 7.46
C ASP A 108 17.97 -0.31 6.44
N ARG A 109 17.50 -0.60 5.22
CA ARG A 109 17.24 0.44 4.21
C ARG A 109 16.03 1.29 4.61
N ILE A 110 14.98 0.64 5.12
CA ILE A 110 13.78 1.30 5.64
C ILE A 110 14.13 2.20 6.83
N ALA A 111 14.89 1.70 7.81
CA ALA A 111 15.27 2.43 9.01
C ALA A 111 16.14 3.66 8.70
N ARG A 112 17.05 3.56 7.71
CA ARG A 112 17.90 4.70 7.31
C ARG A 112 17.14 5.80 6.57
N LYS A 113 16.05 5.45 5.88
CA LYS A 113 15.29 6.38 5.03
C LYS A 113 14.06 6.92 5.71
N GLY A 114 13.40 6.10 6.50
CA GLY A 114 12.13 6.41 7.15
C GLY A 114 12.31 7.21 8.44
N VAL A 115 11.19 7.63 8.99
CA VAL A 115 11.11 8.40 10.24
C VAL A 115 10.45 7.54 11.31
N GLU A 116 11.20 7.25 12.36
CA GLU A 116 10.66 6.63 13.57
C GLU A 116 9.87 7.66 14.37
N TRP A 117 8.68 7.28 14.83
CA TRP A 117 7.88 8.09 15.72
C TRP A 117 7.19 7.23 16.79
N SER A 118 6.92 7.81 17.94
CA SER A 118 6.22 7.13 19.04
C SER A 118 5.09 7.95 19.65
N VAL A 119 5.17 9.27 19.57
CA VAL A 119 4.21 10.18 20.19
C VAL A 119 3.14 10.56 19.16
N GLY A 120 1.88 10.38 19.55
CA GLY A 120 0.72 10.86 18.80
C GLY A 120 -0.15 11.76 19.67
N ARG A 121 -0.60 12.87 19.08
CA ARG A 121 -1.49 13.85 19.74
C ARG A 121 -2.78 14.00 18.95
N THR A 122 -3.89 14.11 19.66
CA THR A 122 -5.21 14.32 19.07
C THR A 122 -5.80 15.63 19.60
N PHE A 123 -6.30 16.44 18.69
CA PHE A 123 -6.85 17.76 18.97
C PHE A 123 -8.34 17.83 18.59
N ALA A 124 -9.13 18.53 19.37
CA ALA A 124 -10.48 19.00 19.03
C ALA A 124 -10.48 20.54 19.15
N GLY A 125 -10.68 21.23 18.04
CA GLY A 125 -10.42 22.65 18.01
C GLY A 125 -8.93 22.94 18.21
N HIS A 126 -8.64 23.75 19.23
CA HIS A 126 -7.28 24.09 19.65
C HIS A 126 -6.78 23.27 20.85
N ASP A 127 -7.66 22.47 21.46
CA ASP A 127 -7.35 21.73 22.68
C ASP A 127 -6.81 20.34 22.35
N GLU A 128 -5.72 19.95 23.03
CA GLU A 128 -5.24 18.57 23.03
C GLU A 128 -6.17 17.73 23.91
N VAL A 129 -6.92 16.81 23.29
CA VAL A 129 -7.88 15.96 23.99
C VAL A 129 -7.35 14.56 24.31
N PHE A 130 -6.32 14.11 23.59
CA PHE A 130 -5.71 12.82 23.83
C PHE A 130 -4.26 12.77 23.30
N SER A 131 -3.37 12.12 24.05
CA SER A 131 -2.03 11.79 23.58
C SER A 131 -1.59 10.42 24.04
N PHE A 132 -0.63 9.86 23.32
CA PHE A 132 0.01 8.60 23.68
C PHE A 132 1.49 8.60 23.30
N ASP A 133 2.27 7.81 24.04
CA ASP A 133 3.64 7.43 23.67
C ASP A 133 3.71 5.90 23.57
N LEU A 134 3.98 5.38 22.37
CA LEU A 134 4.10 3.96 22.13
C LEU A 134 5.31 3.33 22.84
N LYS A 135 6.38 4.10 23.10
CA LYS A 135 7.54 3.60 23.85
C LYS A 135 7.21 3.29 25.31
N ALA A 136 6.19 3.96 25.86
CA ALA A 136 5.71 3.67 27.21
C ALA A 136 4.84 2.40 27.30
N GLN A 137 4.41 1.84 26.18
CA GLN A 137 3.55 0.65 26.14
C GLN A 137 4.40 -0.64 26.09
N SER A 138 4.29 -1.49 27.10
CA SER A 138 5.06 -2.74 27.24
C SER A 138 4.92 -3.69 26.04
N SER A 139 3.79 -3.68 25.34
CA SER A 139 3.54 -4.50 24.15
C SER A 139 4.52 -4.23 22.99
N PHE A 140 5.09 -3.03 22.90
CA PHE A 140 6.09 -2.68 21.89
C PHE A 140 7.54 -2.96 22.32
N ASN A 141 7.77 -3.36 23.56
CA ASN A 141 9.11 -3.69 24.06
C ASN A 141 9.48 -5.18 23.85
N LEU A 142 8.60 -5.97 23.22
CA LEU A 142 8.82 -7.40 22.93
C LEU A 142 9.56 -7.64 21.61
N SER A 143 9.78 -6.61 20.81
CA SER A 143 10.48 -6.67 19.53
C SER A 143 11.67 -5.73 19.53
N GLN A 144 12.68 -6.07 18.71
CA GLN A 144 13.81 -5.16 18.44
C GLN A 144 13.43 -4.04 17.46
N GLN A 145 12.28 -4.18 16.79
CA GLN A 145 11.80 -3.20 15.81
C GLN A 145 11.01 -2.10 16.50
N PRO A 146 11.09 -0.83 16.02
CA PRO A 146 10.28 0.26 16.55
C PRO A 146 8.79 -0.01 16.32
N ALA A 147 7.94 0.65 17.10
CA ALA A 147 6.48 0.53 16.98
C ALA A 147 5.99 0.90 15.57
N PHE A 148 6.53 2.01 15.04
CA PHE A 148 6.22 2.50 13.70
C PHE A 148 7.43 3.17 13.04
N ILE A 149 7.50 3.04 11.71
CA ILE A 149 8.32 3.87 10.82
C ILE A 149 7.40 4.44 9.74
N ASN A 150 7.50 5.76 9.52
CA ASN A 150 6.88 6.42 8.38
C ASN A 150 7.88 6.52 7.23
N ILE A 151 7.48 6.03 6.06
CA ILE A 151 8.25 6.10 4.83
C ILE A 151 7.28 5.98 3.64
N GLN A 152 7.56 6.64 2.54
CA GLN A 152 6.77 6.51 1.32
C GLN A 152 6.83 5.06 0.80
N GLN A 153 5.68 4.54 0.38
CA GLN A 153 5.54 3.13 -0.04
C GLN A 153 6.48 2.74 -1.17
N PHE A 154 6.67 3.60 -2.15
CA PHE A 154 7.52 3.31 -3.31
C PHE A 154 8.99 3.06 -2.96
N TYR A 155 9.52 3.61 -1.85
CA TYR A 155 10.86 3.25 -1.38
C TYR A 155 10.94 1.79 -0.96
N ILE A 156 9.92 1.31 -0.22
CA ILE A 156 9.88 -0.10 0.19
C ILE A 156 9.73 -1.01 -1.03
N GLU A 157 8.87 -0.64 -1.97
CA GLU A 157 8.72 -1.37 -3.23
C GLU A 157 10.03 -1.46 -4.00
N GLY A 158 10.76 -0.35 -4.14
CA GLY A 158 12.10 -0.33 -4.75
C GLY A 158 13.10 -1.23 -4.02
N TYR A 159 13.12 -1.18 -2.68
CA TYR A 159 14.01 -2.04 -1.89
C TYR A 159 13.68 -3.54 -2.03
N LEU A 160 12.38 -3.88 -2.20
CA LEU A 160 11.96 -5.25 -2.47
C LEU A 160 12.43 -5.70 -3.85
N VAL A 161 12.29 -4.86 -4.90
CA VAL A 161 12.79 -5.16 -6.26
C VAL A 161 14.30 -5.42 -6.23
N GLU A 162 15.08 -4.54 -5.62
CA GLU A 162 16.52 -4.71 -5.46
C GLU A 162 16.87 -6.00 -4.72
N ARG A 163 16.12 -6.29 -3.63
CA ARG A 163 16.34 -7.50 -2.83
C ARG A 163 16.02 -8.78 -3.59
N ILE A 164 14.97 -8.80 -4.38
CA ILE A 164 14.65 -9.94 -5.26
C ILE A 164 15.77 -10.18 -6.26
N ALA A 165 16.29 -9.13 -6.88
CA ALA A 165 17.44 -9.24 -7.80
C ALA A 165 18.71 -9.77 -7.10
N GLU A 166 19.01 -9.32 -5.87
CA GLU A 166 20.13 -9.84 -5.06
C GLU A 166 19.97 -11.34 -4.78
N LEU A 167 18.77 -11.76 -4.39
CA LEU A 167 18.49 -13.16 -4.07
C LEU A 167 18.52 -14.09 -5.29
N GLY A 168 18.26 -13.55 -6.48
CA GLY A 168 18.26 -14.31 -7.74
C GLY A 168 19.64 -14.55 -8.38
N ARG A 169 20.74 -13.94 -7.85
CA ARG A 169 22.07 -14.02 -8.46
C ARG A 169 22.64 -15.44 -8.51
N ASP A 170 22.40 -16.23 -7.46
CA ASP A 170 23.06 -17.53 -7.26
C ASP A 170 22.12 -18.74 -7.40
N ARG A 171 20.84 -18.52 -7.72
CA ARG A 171 19.83 -19.58 -7.80
C ARG A 171 18.62 -19.17 -8.63
N PRO A 172 17.83 -20.13 -9.16
CA PRO A 172 16.54 -19.83 -9.76
C PRO A 172 15.70 -18.99 -8.80
N GLY A 173 15.26 -17.84 -9.26
CA GLY A 173 14.58 -16.83 -8.45
C GLY A 173 13.21 -16.48 -8.99
N VAL A 174 12.73 -15.35 -8.54
CA VAL A 174 11.51 -14.72 -9.05
C VAL A 174 11.89 -13.80 -10.19
N GLU A 175 11.24 -13.99 -11.33
CA GLU A 175 11.37 -13.12 -12.50
C GLU A 175 10.35 -11.98 -12.39
N LEU A 176 10.81 -10.73 -12.51
CA LEU A 176 9.97 -9.55 -12.53
C LEU A 176 9.76 -9.12 -13.98
N ARG A 177 8.52 -9.11 -14.46
CA ARG A 177 8.13 -8.73 -15.82
C ARG A 177 7.30 -7.47 -15.80
N TRP A 178 7.95 -6.36 -16.09
CA TRP A 178 7.34 -5.03 -16.20
C TRP A 178 6.65 -4.83 -17.55
N SER A 179 5.74 -3.87 -17.64
CA SER A 179 4.92 -3.60 -18.84
C SER A 179 4.21 -4.87 -19.36
N SER A 180 3.71 -5.68 -18.44
CA SER A 180 3.14 -7.01 -18.68
C SER A 180 1.75 -7.12 -18.07
N ARG A 181 0.73 -6.71 -18.83
CA ARG A 181 -0.66 -6.63 -18.38
C ARG A 181 -1.39 -7.94 -18.61
N VAL A 182 -1.98 -8.51 -17.57
CA VAL A 182 -2.91 -9.64 -17.71
C VAL A 182 -4.25 -9.15 -18.25
N THR A 183 -4.66 -9.66 -19.41
CA THR A 183 -5.87 -9.25 -20.13
C THR A 183 -6.95 -10.32 -20.17
N ALA A 184 -6.60 -11.58 -19.95
CA ALA A 184 -7.55 -12.69 -19.87
C ALA A 184 -7.03 -13.75 -18.90
N PHE A 185 -7.99 -14.49 -18.34
CA PHE A 185 -7.76 -15.55 -17.37
C PHE A 185 -8.78 -16.66 -17.56
N GLU A 186 -8.33 -17.92 -17.50
CA GLU A 186 -9.18 -19.11 -17.59
C GLU A 186 -8.65 -20.20 -16.63
N GLN A 187 -9.52 -20.78 -15.80
CA GLN A 187 -9.17 -21.94 -14.99
C GLN A 187 -9.30 -23.24 -15.80
N GLN A 188 -8.23 -24.05 -15.84
CA GLN A 188 -8.14 -25.28 -16.58
C GLN A 188 -7.78 -26.46 -15.66
N GLY A 189 -8.74 -26.90 -14.84
CA GLY A 189 -8.55 -28.02 -13.92
C GLY A 189 -7.44 -27.75 -12.89
N PRO A 190 -6.25 -28.40 -12.99
CA PRO A 190 -5.17 -28.25 -12.02
C PRO A 190 -4.36 -26.95 -12.18
N SER A 191 -4.58 -26.19 -13.25
CA SER A 191 -3.85 -24.97 -13.59
C SER A 191 -4.78 -23.84 -14.01
N ALA A 192 -4.22 -22.70 -14.28
CA ALA A 192 -4.88 -21.54 -14.87
C ALA A 192 -4.05 -21.00 -16.03
N LEU A 193 -4.72 -20.59 -17.11
CA LEU A 193 -4.12 -19.95 -18.27
C LEU A 193 -4.33 -18.45 -18.19
N LEU A 194 -3.23 -17.68 -18.28
CA LEU A 194 -3.24 -16.22 -18.33
C LEU A 194 -2.79 -15.77 -19.71
N THR A 195 -3.45 -14.74 -20.25
CA THR A 195 -3.00 -14.02 -21.45
C THR A 195 -2.42 -12.69 -21.04
N ILE A 196 -1.19 -12.41 -21.46
CA ILE A 196 -0.41 -11.23 -21.08
C ILE A 196 -0.19 -10.36 -22.31
N GLN A 197 -0.56 -9.10 -22.22
CA GLN A 197 -0.28 -8.06 -23.22
C GLN A 197 0.99 -7.31 -22.83
N THR A 198 1.87 -7.10 -23.81
CA THR A 198 3.13 -6.35 -23.66
C THR A 198 3.29 -5.34 -24.80
N PRO A 199 4.30 -4.43 -24.76
CA PRO A 199 4.59 -3.53 -25.87
C PRO A 199 4.96 -4.23 -27.19
N GLN A 200 5.42 -5.49 -27.12
CA GLN A 200 5.87 -6.26 -28.30
C GLN A 200 4.92 -7.36 -28.72
N GLY A 201 3.71 -7.43 -28.13
CA GLY A 201 2.70 -8.43 -28.45
C GLY A 201 2.17 -9.16 -27.23
N SER A 202 1.43 -10.25 -27.47
CA SER A 202 0.81 -11.05 -26.41
C SER A 202 1.42 -12.45 -26.33
N TYR A 203 1.46 -13.01 -25.12
CA TYR A 203 1.85 -14.37 -24.88
C TYR A 203 0.97 -15.00 -23.78
N GLN A 204 1.13 -16.30 -23.55
CA GLN A 204 0.35 -17.03 -22.56
C GLN A 204 1.26 -17.75 -21.54
N ILE A 205 0.75 -17.83 -20.31
CA ILE A 205 1.34 -18.58 -19.21
C ILE A 205 0.30 -19.53 -18.62
N GLU A 206 0.69 -20.79 -18.43
CA GLU A 206 0.00 -21.75 -17.58
C GLU A 206 0.61 -21.71 -16.17
N ALA A 207 -0.22 -21.45 -15.14
CA ALA A 207 0.20 -21.34 -13.75
C ALA A 207 -0.51 -22.37 -12.87
N GLN A 208 0.22 -23.02 -11.94
CA GLN A 208 -0.41 -23.88 -10.94
C GLN A 208 -1.11 -23.05 -9.85
N HIS A 209 -0.52 -21.92 -9.48
CA HIS A 209 -1.08 -20.98 -8.50
C HIS A 209 -0.97 -19.56 -9.06
N VAL A 210 -2.07 -18.81 -9.01
CA VAL A 210 -2.13 -17.39 -9.41
C VAL A 210 -2.42 -16.56 -8.18
N ILE A 211 -1.64 -15.51 -7.97
CA ILE A 211 -1.82 -14.58 -6.86
C ILE A 211 -2.24 -13.24 -7.42
N ASP A 212 -3.48 -12.84 -7.14
CA ASP A 212 -3.99 -11.53 -7.48
C ASP A 212 -3.59 -10.52 -6.40
N ALA A 213 -2.65 -9.64 -6.72
CA ALA A 213 -2.17 -8.52 -5.92
C ALA A 213 -2.31 -7.19 -6.68
N THR A 214 -3.24 -7.11 -7.66
CA THR A 214 -3.41 -5.96 -8.57
C THR A 214 -4.10 -4.74 -7.91
N GLY A 215 -4.55 -4.88 -6.67
CA GLY A 215 -5.20 -3.82 -5.92
C GLY A 215 -6.73 -3.79 -6.06
N SER A 216 -7.34 -2.71 -5.59
CA SER A 216 -8.80 -2.62 -5.40
C SER A 216 -9.65 -2.60 -6.68
N HIS A 217 -9.02 -2.50 -7.85
CA HIS A 217 -9.70 -2.48 -9.16
C HIS A 217 -9.35 -3.72 -10.00
N THR A 218 -9.16 -4.85 -9.35
CA THR A 218 -8.82 -6.11 -10.00
C THR A 218 -9.87 -6.59 -10.98
N PRO A 219 -9.50 -7.07 -12.18
CA PRO A 219 -10.42 -7.74 -13.08
C PRO A 219 -10.78 -9.17 -12.61
N PHE A 220 -9.95 -9.78 -11.74
CA PHE A 220 -10.16 -11.14 -11.25
C PHE A 220 -11.46 -11.32 -10.49
N HIS A 221 -11.97 -10.28 -9.80
CA HIS A 221 -13.28 -10.35 -9.15
C HIS A 221 -14.38 -10.67 -10.15
N ALA A 222 -14.39 -10.00 -11.31
CA ALA A 222 -15.40 -10.24 -12.34
C ALA A 222 -15.18 -11.60 -13.03
N TRP A 223 -13.95 -11.96 -13.37
CA TRP A 223 -13.63 -13.22 -14.03
C TRP A 223 -13.98 -14.46 -13.19
N LEU A 224 -13.92 -14.33 -11.86
CA LEU A 224 -14.17 -15.43 -10.93
C LEU A 224 -15.53 -15.38 -10.23
N GLY A 225 -16.33 -14.33 -10.48
CA GLY A 225 -17.57 -14.11 -9.74
C GLY A 225 -17.36 -13.94 -8.25
N ALA A 226 -16.25 -13.29 -7.85
CA ALA A 226 -15.92 -13.10 -6.44
C ALA A 226 -16.91 -12.17 -5.74
N GLU A 227 -17.46 -12.60 -4.62
CA GLU A 227 -18.39 -11.82 -3.83
C GLU A 227 -17.63 -10.94 -2.84
N LEU A 228 -18.00 -9.64 -2.79
CA LEU A 228 -17.46 -8.68 -1.85
C LEU A 228 -18.54 -8.26 -0.83
N GLU A 229 -18.16 -8.23 0.43
CA GLU A 229 -18.96 -7.69 1.54
C GLU A 229 -18.44 -6.31 1.94
N GLY A 230 -19.35 -5.40 2.31
CA GLY A 230 -19.00 -4.07 2.82
C GLY A 230 -19.68 -2.93 2.08
N LYS A 231 -19.31 -1.71 2.43
CA LYS A 231 -19.89 -0.49 1.90
C LYS A 231 -18.83 0.35 1.18
N ARG A 232 -19.22 0.98 0.07
CA ARG A 232 -18.47 2.14 -0.45
C ARG A 232 -18.81 3.32 0.45
N GLY A 233 -17.83 3.85 1.17
CA GLY A 233 -17.99 5.07 1.95
C GLY A 233 -17.81 6.30 1.06
N ASP A 234 -18.53 7.38 1.38
CA ASP A 234 -18.37 8.71 0.75
C ASP A 234 -17.29 9.54 1.44
N ASP A 235 -16.38 8.91 2.17
CA ASP A 235 -15.35 9.60 2.91
C ASP A 235 -14.20 9.98 1.99
N ARG A 236 -14.13 11.26 1.64
CA ARG A 236 -13.17 11.82 0.69
C ARG A 236 -12.12 12.65 1.40
N TRP A 237 -10.91 12.57 0.93
CA TRP A 237 -9.76 13.27 1.48
C TRP A 237 -8.93 13.88 0.36
N CYS A 238 -8.32 15.03 0.66
CA CYS A 238 -7.26 15.60 -0.15
C CYS A 238 -5.94 15.41 0.62
N ILE A 239 -4.99 14.75 -0.02
CA ILE A 239 -3.67 14.51 0.52
C ILE A 239 -2.72 15.53 -0.09
N ALA A 240 -1.92 16.19 0.75
CA ALA A 240 -0.86 17.08 0.33
C ALA A 240 0.47 16.60 0.95
N ASP A 241 1.44 16.31 0.09
CA ASP A 241 2.82 16.06 0.48
C ASP A 241 3.61 17.36 0.29
N VAL A 242 4.20 17.87 1.36
CA VAL A 242 4.85 19.19 1.39
C VAL A 242 6.20 19.14 2.11
N LYS A 243 7.13 20.00 1.71
CA LYS A 243 8.37 20.30 2.43
C LYS A 243 8.29 21.68 3.06
N PHE A 244 8.39 21.74 4.37
CA PHE A 244 8.46 23.02 5.07
C PHE A 244 9.92 23.51 5.15
N LYS A 245 10.13 24.83 5.13
CA LYS A 245 11.45 25.45 5.39
C LYS A 245 11.79 25.48 6.87
N THR A 246 10.79 25.43 7.75
CA THR A 246 10.95 25.25 9.19
C THR A 246 10.27 23.95 9.58
N THR A 247 11.03 22.99 10.11
CA THR A 247 10.53 21.65 10.41
C THR A 247 9.60 21.65 11.62
N PRO A 248 8.31 21.26 11.46
CA PRO A 248 7.42 21.00 12.59
C PRO A 248 7.93 19.83 13.46
N PRO A 249 7.42 19.64 14.70
CA PRO A 249 7.76 18.48 15.51
C PRO A 249 7.48 17.15 14.82
N THR A 250 8.33 16.13 15.02
CA THR A 250 8.21 14.79 14.39
C THR A 250 7.05 13.93 14.91
N GLU A 251 6.23 14.47 15.81
CA GLU A 251 5.05 13.80 16.35
C GLU A 251 3.95 13.63 15.31
N ARG A 252 3.14 12.60 15.47
CA ARG A 252 1.90 12.46 14.69
C ARG A 252 0.82 13.35 15.27
N HIS A 253 0.31 14.29 14.50
CA HIS A 253 -0.81 15.13 14.90
C HIS A 253 -2.10 14.72 14.18
N THR A 254 -3.19 14.66 14.92
CA THR A 254 -4.52 14.31 14.42
C THR A 254 -5.52 15.31 14.95
N TRP A 255 -6.20 16.04 14.09
CA TRP A 255 -7.36 16.84 14.46
C TRP A 255 -8.62 16.06 14.13
N ILE A 256 -9.50 15.88 15.10
CA ILE A 256 -10.84 15.34 14.88
C ILE A 256 -11.83 16.43 14.51
N GLU A 257 -11.55 17.66 14.89
CA GLU A 257 -12.26 18.90 14.58
C GLU A 257 -11.23 19.99 14.35
N ALA A 258 -10.80 20.20 13.10
CA ALA A 258 -9.80 21.19 12.72
C ALA A 258 -10.48 22.50 12.32
N PRO A 259 -10.35 23.59 13.09
CA PRO A 259 -10.99 24.89 12.75
C PRO A 259 -10.52 25.42 11.40
N PHE A 260 -9.26 25.20 11.06
CA PHE A 260 -8.66 25.59 9.79
C PHE A 260 -9.12 24.72 8.58
N ASN A 261 -9.83 23.59 8.83
CA ASN A 261 -10.44 22.72 7.82
C ASN A 261 -11.96 22.60 8.03
N GLU A 262 -12.62 23.69 8.42
CA GLU A 262 -14.08 23.78 8.62
C GLU A 262 -14.61 22.72 9.60
N ASN A 263 -13.88 22.50 10.70
CA ASN A 263 -14.13 21.50 11.74
C ASN A 263 -14.18 20.05 11.24
N ARG A 264 -13.53 19.77 10.07
CA ARG A 264 -13.31 18.40 9.59
C ARG A 264 -11.95 17.88 10.03
N ALA A 265 -11.79 16.56 9.97
CA ALA A 265 -10.56 15.91 10.41
C ALA A 265 -9.35 16.26 9.53
N VAL A 266 -8.18 16.33 10.17
CA VAL A 266 -6.88 16.49 9.51
C VAL A 266 -5.86 15.59 10.18
N TRP A 267 -5.00 14.95 9.37
CA TRP A 267 -3.85 14.19 9.87
C TRP A 267 -2.56 14.73 9.31
N GLN A 268 -1.53 14.69 10.14
CA GLN A 268 -0.21 15.19 9.79
C GLN A 268 0.86 14.18 10.18
N HIS A 269 1.73 13.85 9.22
CA HIS A 269 2.78 12.85 9.39
C HIS A 269 4.08 13.33 8.74
N LEU A 270 5.20 13.17 9.43
CA LEU A 270 6.52 13.29 8.81
C LEU A 270 6.92 11.95 8.18
N MET A 271 7.46 12.01 6.97
CA MET A 271 7.97 10.87 6.19
C MET A 271 9.44 11.06 5.83
N GLY A 272 10.03 10.12 5.11
CA GLY A 272 11.36 10.26 4.53
C GLY A 272 11.51 11.52 3.67
N ASP A 273 12.74 11.98 3.52
CA ASP A 273 13.10 13.18 2.74
C ASP A 273 12.52 14.50 3.26
N GLU A 274 12.24 14.56 4.57
CA GLU A 274 11.65 15.75 5.20
C GLU A 274 10.29 16.14 4.61
N VAL A 275 9.58 15.15 4.01
CA VAL A 275 8.25 15.36 3.43
C VAL A 275 7.19 15.18 4.52
N TRP A 276 6.37 16.18 4.69
CA TRP A 276 5.17 16.13 5.51
C TRP A 276 3.97 15.75 4.65
N ARG A 277 3.28 14.71 5.07
CA ARG A 277 1.98 14.37 4.51
C ARG A 277 0.88 14.93 5.40
N ILE A 278 -0.01 15.67 4.77
CA ILE A 278 -1.19 16.24 5.42
C ILE A 278 -2.42 15.74 4.70
N ASP A 279 -3.28 15.04 5.41
CA ASP A 279 -4.53 14.50 4.91
C ASP A 279 -5.67 15.39 5.40
N TYR A 280 -6.32 16.13 4.50
CA TYR A 280 -7.48 16.97 4.78
C TYR A 280 -8.76 16.24 4.42
N GLN A 281 -9.64 15.99 5.39
CA GLN A 281 -10.98 15.48 5.11
C GLN A 281 -11.80 16.53 4.34
N MET A 282 -12.39 16.09 3.23
CA MET A 282 -13.18 16.95 2.36
C MET A 282 -14.66 17.01 2.79
N ALA A 283 -15.37 18.06 2.38
CA ALA A 283 -16.82 18.09 2.52
C ALA A 283 -17.48 16.98 1.67
N PRO A 284 -18.63 16.44 2.09
CA PRO A 284 -19.45 15.63 1.22
C PRO A 284 -19.71 16.39 -0.09
N ASN A 285 -19.68 15.69 -1.21
CA ASN A 285 -19.90 16.25 -2.55
C ASN A 285 -18.85 17.27 -3.05
N SER A 286 -17.71 17.43 -2.38
CA SER A 286 -16.61 18.23 -2.94
C SER A 286 -16.15 17.64 -4.26
N ASP A 287 -15.88 18.50 -5.23
CA ASP A 287 -15.24 18.09 -6.48
C ASP A 287 -13.76 17.78 -6.23
N PRO A 288 -13.31 16.53 -6.47
CA PRO A 288 -11.91 16.15 -6.28
C PRO A 288 -10.93 17.01 -7.08
N ALA A 289 -11.29 17.41 -8.30
CA ALA A 289 -10.45 18.25 -9.13
C ALA A 289 -10.22 19.63 -8.52
N GLN A 290 -11.29 20.24 -7.99
CA GLN A 290 -11.20 21.57 -7.37
C GLN A 290 -10.39 21.55 -6.07
N VAL A 291 -10.62 20.56 -5.19
CA VAL A 291 -9.94 20.51 -3.89
C VAL A 291 -8.46 20.18 -3.99
N SER A 292 -8.03 19.59 -5.12
CA SER A 292 -6.61 19.22 -5.37
C SER A 292 -5.85 20.31 -6.14
N ARG A 293 -6.46 21.42 -6.46
CA ARG A 293 -5.76 22.54 -7.09
C ARG A 293 -4.71 23.12 -6.15
N GLU A 294 -3.58 23.52 -6.69
CA GLU A 294 -2.47 24.07 -5.91
C GLU A 294 -2.87 25.28 -5.07
N ASP A 295 -3.61 26.23 -5.65
CA ASP A 295 -4.07 27.44 -4.98
C ASP A 295 -4.96 27.11 -3.76
N VAL A 296 -5.86 26.13 -3.89
CA VAL A 296 -6.74 25.67 -2.82
C VAL A 296 -5.95 24.95 -1.71
N VAL A 297 -4.96 24.17 -2.08
CA VAL A 297 -4.09 23.47 -1.11
C VAL A 297 -3.21 24.48 -0.38
N ARG A 298 -2.63 25.46 -1.06
CA ARG A 298 -1.84 26.54 -0.44
C ARG A 298 -2.67 27.36 0.55
N GLU A 299 -3.90 27.68 0.20
CA GLU A 299 -4.81 28.38 1.12
C GLU A 299 -5.07 27.54 2.40
N ARG A 300 -5.28 26.22 2.30
CA ARG A 300 -5.43 25.35 3.48
C ARG A 300 -4.17 25.30 4.33
N LEU A 301 -2.99 25.20 3.70
CA LEU A 301 -1.72 25.25 4.41
C LEU A 301 -1.54 26.58 5.16
N GLN A 302 -1.90 27.71 4.54
CA GLN A 302 -1.88 29.02 5.19
C GLN A 302 -2.86 29.13 6.36
N ARG A 303 -4.06 28.56 6.24
CA ARG A 303 -5.02 28.51 7.35
C ARG A 303 -4.51 27.67 8.53
N GLN A 304 -3.76 26.57 8.25
CA GLN A 304 -3.24 25.67 9.27
C GLN A 304 -1.96 26.21 9.94
N PHE A 305 -1.03 26.76 9.16
CA PHE A 305 0.32 27.10 9.62
C PHE A 305 0.60 28.61 9.67
N GLY A 306 -0.35 29.44 9.25
CA GLY A 306 -0.20 30.89 9.14
C GLY A 306 0.09 31.35 7.71
N HIS A 307 -0.20 32.64 7.45
CA HIS A 307 -0.07 33.22 6.10
C HIS A 307 1.36 33.23 5.58
N ASP A 308 2.36 33.27 6.47
CA ASP A 308 3.77 33.32 6.13
C ASP A 308 4.41 31.95 5.96
N VAL A 309 3.62 30.87 5.96
CA VAL A 309 4.16 29.51 5.83
C VAL A 309 4.93 29.35 4.52
N GLN A 310 6.20 28.98 4.65
CA GLN A 310 7.06 28.70 3.51
C GLN A 310 7.15 27.19 3.32
N CYS A 311 6.58 26.70 2.23
CA CYS A 311 6.61 25.29 1.88
C CYS A 311 6.60 25.06 0.38
N ASP A 312 7.24 23.97 -0.03
CA ASP A 312 7.20 23.45 -1.37
C ASP A 312 6.23 22.28 -1.43
N ILE A 313 5.28 22.31 -2.38
CA ILE A 313 4.36 21.20 -2.61
C ILE A 313 5.09 20.16 -3.42
N VAL A 314 5.13 18.92 -2.90
CA VAL A 314 5.73 17.76 -3.57
C VAL A 314 4.70 17.04 -4.39
N TRP A 315 3.52 16.77 -3.80
CA TRP A 315 2.44 16.06 -4.45
C TRP A 315 1.09 16.41 -3.81
N VAL A 316 0.04 16.36 -4.61
CA VAL A 316 -1.35 16.51 -4.15
C VAL A 316 -2.23 15.48 -4.85
N GLY A 317 -3.17 14.89 -4.14
CA GLY A 317 -4.15 14.02 -4.74
C GLY A 317 -5.38 13.75 -3.87
N PRO A 318 -6.55 13.56 -4.51
CA PRO A 318 -7.76 13.15 -3.81
C PRO A 318 -7.73 11.66 -3.54
N TYR A 319 -8.35 11.26 -2.45
CA TYR A 319 -8.51 9.86 -2.08
C TYR A 319 -9.90 9.62 -1.49
N ALA A 320 -10.52 8.51 -1.88
CA ALA A 320 -11.81 8.06 -1.32
C ALA A 320 -11.65 6.71 -0.66
N TYR A 321 -12.12 6.58 0.56
CA TYR A 321 -12.04 5.34 1.31
C TYR A 321 -13.19 4.38 0.98
N ARG A 322 -12.84 3.10 0.94
CA ARG A 322 -13.79 1.99 0.84
C ARG A 322 -13.53 1.04 2.00
N SER A 323 -14.57 0.33 2.42
CA SER A 323 -14.44 -0.74 3.41
C SER A 323 -15.14 -1.95 2.85
N GLN A 324 -14.36 -2.85 2.24
CA GLN A 324 -14.86 -4.05 1.54
C GLN A 324 -13.90 -5.22 1.80
N CYS A 325 -14.45 -6.43 1.82
CA CYS A 325 -13.70 -7.67 1.94
C CYS A 325 -14.32 -8.74 1.03
N VAL A 326 -13.49 -9.55 0.38
CA VAL A 326 -13.96 -10.74 -0.33
C VAL A 326 -14.51 -11.76 0.66
N ARG A 327 -15.48 -12.56 0.23
CA ARG A 327 -15.96 -13.71 1.04
C ARG A 327 -14.99 -14.88 1.02
N GLN A 328 -14.16 -14.98 0.00
CA GLN A 328 -13.20 -16.06 -0.16
C GLN A 328 -11.84 -15.49 -0.53
N MET A 329 -10.81 -15.81 0.28
CA MET A 329 -9.42 -15.41 0.01
C MET A 329 -8.78 -16.27 -1.08
N ARG A 330 -9.43 -17.37 -1.47
CA ARG A 330 -9.02 -18.28 -2.53
C ARG A 330 -10.25 -18.77 -3.31
N ILE A 331 -10.18 -18.68 -4.65
CA ILE A 331 -11.16 -19.29 -5.56
C ILE A 331 -10.37 -20.14 -6.57
N GLY A 332 -10.49 -21.45 -6.45
CA GLY A 332 -9.76 -22.39 -7.30
C GLY A 332 -8.25 -22.22 -7.21
N ARG A 333 -7.62 -21.78 -8.30
CA ARG A 333 -6.17 -21.55 -8.40
C ARG A 333 -5.74 -20.13 -8.03
N VAL A 334 -6.70 -19.22 -7.82
CA VAL A 334 -6.42 -17.81 -7.53
C VAL A 334 -6.51 -17.50 -6.04
N PHE A 335 -5.49 -16.80 -5.53
CA PHE A 335 -5.42 -16.26 -4.16
C PHE A 335 -5.54 -14.75 -4.23
N PHE A 336 -6.47 -14.17 -3.49
CA PHE A 336 -6.61 -12.72 -3.33
C PHE A 336 -5.75 -12.23 -2.17
N MET A 337 -5.03 -11.10 -2.37
CA MET A 337 -4.06 -10.61 -1.42
C MET A 337 -4.03 -9.08 -1.38
N GLY A 338 -3.87 -8.49 -0.18
CA GLY A 338 -3.85 -7.03 -0.04
C GLY A 338 -5.18 -6.39 -0.41
N ASP A 339 -5.16 -5.34 -1.22
CA ASP A 339 -6.36 -4.57 -1.58
C ASP A 339 -7.30 -5.32 -2.54
N THR A 340 -6.86 -6.37 -3.20
CA THR A 340 -7.76 -7.26 -3.96
C THR A 340 -8.65 -8.07 -3.02
N ALA A 341 -8.10 -8.48 -1.86
CA ALA A 341 -8.82 -9.24 -0.86
C ALA A 341 -9.67 -8.35 0.05
N LYS A 342 -9.13 -7.19 0.44
CA LYS A 342 -9.79 -6.27 1.35
C LYS A 342 -9.28 -4.85 1.18
N VAL A 343 -10.20 -3.91 1.19
CA VAL A 343 -9.91 -2.49 1.36
C VAL A 343 -10.46 -2.06 2.71
N VAL A 344 -9.66 -1.38 3.51
CA VAL A 344 -10.05 -0.91 4.84
C VAL A 344 -9.87 0.59 4.94
N SER A 345 -10.62 1.22 5.85
CA SER A 345 -10.40 2.61 6.22
C SER A 345 -8.98 2.82 6.75
N PRO A 346 -8.34 3.97 6.54
CA PRO A 346 -6.91 4.20 6.88
C PRO A 346 -6.64 4.25 8.38
N PHE A 347 -7.69 4.28 9.20
CA PHE A 347 -7.56 4.33 10.65
C PHE A 347 -6.72 3.18 11.20
N GLY A 348 -5.61 3.52 11.84
CA GLY A 348 -4.68 2.56 12.42
C GLY A 348 -3.70 1.92 11.43
N ALA A 349 -3.51 2.51 10.24
CA ALA A 349 -2.51 2.11 9.24
C ALA A 349 -2.62 0.62 8.83
N ARG A 350 -3.83 0.08 8.67
CA ARG A 350 -4.04 -1.36 8.52
C ARG A 350 -3.94 -1.90 7.09
N GLY A 351 -4.22 -1.08 6.05
CA GLY A 351 -4.30 -1.55 4.66
C GLY A 351 -3.03 -2.27 4.20
N GLY A 352 -1.96 -1.53 3.94
CA GLY A 352 -0.68 -2.08 3.47
C GLY A 352 -0.06 -3.10 4.44
N ASN A 353 -0.11 -2.82 5.76
CA ASN A 353 0.42 -3.71 6.78
C ASN A 353 -0.27 -5.09 6.79
N THR A 354 -1.57 -5.14 6.51
CA THR A 354 -2.28 -6.43 6.39
C THR A 354 -1.92 -7.16 5.10
N GLY A 355 -1.71 -6.43 3.99
CA GLY A 355 -1.22 -7.01 2.74
C GLY A 355 0.17 -7.65 2.88
N ILE A 356 1.08 -6.98 3.59
CA ILE A 356 2.41 -7.52 3.94
C ILE A 356 2.27 -8.81 4.75
N ALA A 357 1.34 -8.83 5.72
CA ALA A 357 1.08 -10.02 6.52
C ALA A 357 0.40 -11.15 5.72
N ASP A 358 -0.44 -10.83 4.72
CA ASP A 358 -1.00 -11.82 3.79
C ASP A 358 0.13 -12.49 2.99
N ALA A 359 1.07 -11.68 2.47
CA ALA A 359 2.23 -12.15 1.70
C ALA A 359 3.13 -13.06 2.53
N ASP A 360 3.46 -12.67 3.75
CA ASP A 360 4.28 -13.46 4.67
C ASP A 360 3.62 -14.80 5.03
N ASN A 361 2.31 -14.79 5.25
CA ASN A 361 1.52 -15.99 5.53
C ASN A 361 1.50 -16.98 4.35
N LEU A 362 1.34 -16.49 3.13
CA LEU A 362 1.24 -17.33 1.93
C LEU A 362 2.61 -17.82 1.44
N ALA A 363 3.68 -17.05 1.59
CA ALA A 363 5.00 -17.35 1.04
C ALA A 363 5.53 -18.72 1.46
N TRP A 364 5.54 -19.02 2.76
CA TRP A 364 6.05 -20.31 3.25
C TRP A 364 5.11 -21.47 2.94
N LYS A 365 3.80 -21.26 2.89
CA LYS A 365 2.80 -22.27 2.54
C LYS A 365 2.96 -22.69 1.08
N LEU A 366 3.06 -21.71 0.16
CA LEU A 366 3.36 -21.99 -1.25
C LEU A 366 4.70 -22.70 -1.40
N ALA A 367 5.74 -22.26 -0.69
CA ALA A 367 7.04 -22.92 -0.75
C ALA A 367 7.00 -24.38 -0.29
N ALA A 368 6.23 -24.68 0.75
CA ALA A 368 6.07 -26.05 1.25
C ALA A 368 5.32 -26.94 0.23
N VAL A 369 4.25 -26.42 -0.37
CA VAL A 369 3.43 -27.18 -1.32
C VAL A 369 4.13 -27.35 -2.67
N VAL A 370 4.67 -26.29 -3.26
CA VAL A 370 5.39 -26.34 -4.56
C VAL A 370 6.57 -27.30 -4.51
N ARG A 371 7.21 -27.44 -3.35
CA ARG A 371 8.32 -28.40 -3.13
C ARG A 371 7.88 -29.80 -2.74
N GLY A 372 6.59 -30.08 -2.70
CA GLY A 372 6.05 -31.37 -2.29
C GLY A 372 6.29 -31.74 -0.82
N ARG A 373 6.59 -30.72 0.04
CA ARG A 373 6.81 -30.93 1.49
C ARG A 373 5.53 -30.87 2.32
N ALA A 374 4.46 -30.36 1.73
CA ALA A 374 3.14 -30.31 2.32
C ALA A 374 2.07 -30.58 1.26
N PRO A 375 0.90 -31.11 1.66
CA PRO A 375 -0.21 -31.33 0.75
C PRO A 375 -0.85 -29.98 0.34
N GLU A 376 -1.53 -29.97 -0.79
CA GLU A 376 -2.28 -28.81 -1.32
C GLU A 376 -3.29 -28.23 -0.29
N SER A 377 -3.79 -29.08 0.61
CA SER A 377 -4.71 -28.68 1.69
C SER A 377 -4.12 -27.64 2.65
N LEU A 378 -2.78 -27.55 2.76
CA LEU A 378 -2.14 -26.48 3.54
C LEU A 378 -2.54 -25.10 3.05
N LEU A 379 -2.76 -24.93 1.73
CA LEU A 379 -3.13 -23.65 1.15
C LEU A 379 -4.57 -23.21 1.51
N HIS A 380 -5.44 -24.12 1.99
CA HIS A 380 -6.75 -23.73 2.51
C HIS A 380 -6.62 -22.90 3.79
N THR A 381 -5.61 -23.17 4.62
CA THR A 381 -5.39 -22.41 5.86
C THR A 381 -5.07 -20.92 5.59
N TYR A 382 -4.61 -20.57 4.39
CA TYR A 382 -4.49 -19.17 3.98
C TYR A 382 -5.85 -18.47 3.98
N HIS A 383 -6.87 -19.13 3.41
CA HIS A 383 -8.24 -18.61 3.41
C HIS A 383 -8.73 -18.37 4.84
N ASP A 384 -8.67 -19.40 5.69
CA ASP A 384 -9.22 -19.36 7.05
C ASP A 384 -8.53 -18.26 7.89
N GLU A 385 -7.20 -18.25 7.91
CA GLU A 385 -6.42 -17.32 8.73
C GLU A 385 -6.53 -15.87 8.23
N ARG A 386 -6.47 -15.67 6.90
CA ARG A 386 -6.43 -14.31 6.35
C ARG A 386 -7.82 -13.69 6.20
N LEU A 387 -8.86 -14.50 6.00
CA LEU A 387 -10.24 -14.01 6.01
C LEU A 387 -10.63 -13.50 7.40
N GLU A 388 -10.35 -14.28 8.46
CA GLU A 388 -10.60 -13.85 9.84
C GLU A 388 -9.86 -12.54 10.16
N ALA A 389 -8.57 -12.46 9.81
CA ALA A 389 -7.78 -11.24 10.00
C ALA A 389 -8.34 -10.05 9.22
N ALA A 390 -8.80 -10.26 7.98
CA ALA A 390 -9.41 -9.24 7.15
C ALA A 390 -10.71 -8.70 7.74
N GLN A 391 -11.61 -9.60 8.15
CA GLN A 391 -12.89 -9.24 8.78
C GLN A 391 -12.70 -8.47 10.09
N ARG A 392 -11.77 -8.91 10.95
CA ARG A 392 -11.41 -8.18 12.18
C ARG A 392 -10.90 -6.78 11.88
N ASN A 393 -10.02 -6.63 10.86
CA ASN A 393 -9.51 -5.32 10.47
C ASN A 393 -10.62 -4.40 9.95
N VAL A 394 -11.55 -4.91 9.12
CA VAL A 394 -12.71 -4.16 8.65
C VAL A 394 -13.57 -3.70 9.84
N GLN A 395 -13.85 -4.59 10.81
CA GLN A 395 -14.65 -4.24 11.99
C GLN A 395 -13.98 -3.17 12.86
N VAL A 396 -12.68 -3.32 13.14
CA VAL A 396 -11.93 -2.37 13.99
C VAL A 396 -11.84 -1.02 13.30
N THR A 397 -11.46 -0.97 12.02
CA THR A 397 -11.33 0.30 11.29
C THR A 397 -12.67 1.02 11.15
N ASN A 398 -13.77 0.28 10.93
CA ASN A 398 -15.11 0.86 10.87
C ASN A 398 -15.59 1.38 12.25
N ARG A 399 -15.23 0.70 13.35
CA ARG A 399 -15.51 1.18 14.71
C ARG A 399 -14.74 2.47 14.98
N THR A 400 -13.44 2.49 14.69
CA THR A 400 -12.59 3.68 14.86
C THR A 400 -13.10 4.84 14.01
N ALA A 401 -13.47 4.60 12.74
CA ALA A 401 -14.02 5.62 11.86
C ALA A 401 -15.32 6.23 12.43
N ARG A 402 -16.23 5.41 12.95
CA ARG A 402 -17.48 5.88 13.57
C ARG A 402 -17.24 6.66 14.86
N PHE A 403 -16.27 6.24 15.68
CA PHE A 403 -15.91 6.95 16.91
C PHE A 403 -15.31 8.33 16.60
N LEU A 404 -14.34 8.39 15.70
CA LEU A 404 -13.65 9.65 15.37
C LEU A 404 -14.55 10.62 14.57
N ARG A 405 -15.53 10.10 13.84
CA ARG A 405 -16.43 10.89 12.97
C ARG A 405 -17.89 10.50 13.17
N PRO A 406 -18.44 10.78 14.35
CA PRO A 406 -19.83 10.48 14.64
C PRO A 406 -20.75 11.37 13.79
N THR A 407 -21.77 10.77 13.18
CA THR A 407 -22.80 11.48 12.42
C THR A 407 -24.02 11.81 13.29
N GLU A 408 -24.22 11.05 14.37
CA GLU A 408 -25.37 11.19 15.26
C GLU A 408 -25.01 12.03 16.48
N PRO A 409 -25.91 12.92 16.97
CA PRO A 409 -25.67 13.78 18.15
C PRO A 409 -25.29 12.99 19.41
N ALA A 410 -25.93 11.86 19.66
CA ALA A 410 -25.61 11.01 20.81
C ALA A 410 -24.19 10.43 20.73
N ALA A 411 -23.74 10.05 19.52
CA ALA A 411 -22.39 9.56 19.30
C ALA A 411 -21.33 10.68 19.42
N GLN A 412 -21.69 11.92 19.06
CA GLN A 412 -20.84 13.10 19.29
C GLN A 412 -20.62 13.36 20.77
N LEU A 413 -21.72 13.37 21.56
CA LEU A 413 -21.65 13.50 23.02
C LEU A 413 -20.82 12.38 23.67
N PHE A 414 -21.03 11.13 23.23
CA PHE A 414 -20.24 9.99 23.71
C PHE A 414 -18.75 10.19 23.41
N ARG A 415 -18.36 10.61 22.19
CA ARG A 415 -16.97 10.89 21.83
C ARG A 415 -16.37 11.98 22.72
N GLN A 416 -17.09 13.11 22.90
CA GLN A 416 -16.63 14.21 23.76
C GLN A 416 -16.43 13.79 25.21
N ALA A 417 -17.25 12.88 25.72
CA ALA A 417 -17.12 12.35 27.08
C ALA A 417 -16.02 11.30 27.24
N ALA A 418 -15.58 10.68 26.14
CA ALA A 418 -14.57 9.64 26.13
C ALA A 418 -13.14 10.14 25.86
N LEU A 419 -13.01 11.34 25.32
CA LEU A 419 -11.75 12.04 25.06
C LEU A 419 -11.47 13.09 26.14
#